data_736f13fe54e602e4b84c9bcc3e6b05b0
#
_entry.id   736f13fe54e602e4b84c9bcc3e6b05b0
#
_cell.length_a   1.000
_cell.length_b   1.000
_cell.length_c   1.000
_cell.angle_alpha   90.00
_cell.angle_beta   90.00
_cell.angle_gamma   90.00
#
_symmetry.space_group_name_H-M   'P 1'
#
loop_
_entity.id
_entity.type
_entity.pdbx_description
1 polymer ?
#
loop_
_entity_poly.entity_id
_entity_poly.type
_entity_poly.pdbx_seq_one_letter_code
_entity_poly.pdbx_strand_id
1 'polypeptide(L)'
;MRGSDQQNGSLFSYVNLEERVPARHPLRKIKAVVDPALASLDADFNRLYAGEGRPSIAPERLLRAALIQILFSIRSERQLMEQLKYNLLFRWFVGLGIDEPVWVPTVFSKNRDRLLTTDIARKLMAAILAHEKVAPLLSDDHFSVDGTLVEAWASFKSFKPKPGAASATPPDDPAPPPVAPPHPSHTENTSNTDTTETTNGEDKMTDTTKSTAAVGRNIERDFRGTVWSNATHASVTEPDARLFRKGKGKSAQLCFMGHALMENRNGFAVEAEMTHADGYGERMAAIAMLHRVDPGSTRRLTLGADKGYDDASFVADLKTMCVTPHIAAKKKGSAIDGRTTRHPGYAVSQKKRKQIEEAFGWGKTIGPIRKTMLRGIARVRAQFTLTMAAYNLAKLPNLLAA
;
A
#
# COMPACT_ATOMS: atom_id res chain seq x y z
N MET A 1 21.88 -49.20 -3.50
CA MET A 1 20.80 -49.95 -2.82
C MET A 1 19.61 -49.00 -2.67
N ARG A 2 18.41 -49.41 -3.12
CA ARG A 2 17.19 -48.60 -2.99
C ARG A 2 16.79 -48.57 -1.51
N GLY A 3 16.55 -47.37 -0.94
CA GLY A 3 15.98 -47.21 0.39
C GLY A 3 14.55 -47.76 0.49
N SER A 4 14.14 -48.23 1.65
CA SER A 4 12.77 -48.68 1.92
C SER A 4 11.87 -47.48 2.14
N ASP A 5 10.66 -47.49 1.55
CA ASP A 5 9.60 -46.52 1.81
C ASP A 5 8.87 -46.91 3.11
N GLN A 6 9.40 -46.47 4.25
CA GLN A 6 8.77 -46.67 5.54
C GLN A 6 7.81 -45.53 5.85
N GLN A 7 6.50 -45.77 5.81
CA GLN A 7 5.46 -44.80 6.05
C GLN A 7 5.08 -44.62 7.53
N ASN A 8 5.58 -45.49 8.41
CA ASN A 8 5.33 -45.46 9.85
C ASN A 8 6.46 -44.69 10.57
N GLY A 9 6.19 -43.52 11.10
CA GLY A 9 7.11 -42.79 11.95
C GLY A 9 7.22 -43.36 13.36
N SER A 10 8.25 -42.97 14.11
CA SER A 10 8.37 -43.30 15.55
C SER A 10 7.20 -42.69 16.32
N LEU A 11 6.68 -43.44 17.30
CA LEU A 11 5.61 -42.98 18.19
C LEU A 11 6.05 -41.78 19.04
N PHE A 12 7.34 -41.67 19.35
CA PHE A 12 7.95 -40.56 20.07
C PHE A 12 9.10 -39.99 19.26
N SER A 13 9.10 -38.66 19.15
CA SER A 13 10.17 -37.90 18.48
C SER A 13 10.58 -36.72 19.34
N TYR A 14 11.86 -36.61 19.67
CA TYR A 14 12.45 -35.45 20.33
C TYR A 14 12.96 -34.51 19.25
N VAL A 15 12.27 -33.36 19.06
CA VAL A 15 12.64 -32.34 18.08
C VAL A 15 12.88 -31.00 18.76
N ASN A 16 14.13 -30.55 18.73
CA ASN A 16 14.47 -29.19 19.10
C ASN A 16 14.33 -28.31 17.87
N LEU A 17 13.35 -27.39 17.87
CA LEU A 17 13.10 -26.50 16.74
C LEU A 17 14.27 -25.56 16.47
N GLU A 18 15.02 -25.16 17.52
CA GLU A 18 16.19 -24.28 17.37
C GLU A 18 17.31 -24.98 16.59
N GLU A 19 17.55 -26.25 16.84
CA GLU A 19 18.56 -27.06 16.11
C GLU A 19 18.09 -27.45 14.71
N ARG A 20 16.77 -27.60 14.52
CA ARG A 20 16.18 -27.99 13.24
C ARG A 20 16.32 -26.93 12.16
N VAL A 21 16.31 -25.64 12.53
CA VAL A 21 16.48 -24.52 11.59
C VAL A 21 17.96 -24.35 11.29
N PRO A 22 18.40 -24.38 10.00
CA PRO A 22 19.80 -24.20 9.65
C PRO A 22 20.38 -22.89 10.20
N ALA A 23 21.62 -22.90 10.69
CA ALA A 23 22.28 -21.75 11.30
C ALA A 23 22.37 -20.52 10.34
N ARG A 24 22.49 -20.77 9.03
CA ARG A 24 22.57 -19.72 8.00
C ARG A 24 21.20 -19.29 7.44
N HIS A 25 20.09 -19.81 7.98
CA HIS A 25 18.76 -19.48 7.45
C HIS A 25 18.45 -17.99 7.62
N PRO A 26 17.96 -17.27 6.57
CA PRO A 26 17.71 -15.82 6.62
C PRO A 26 16.80 -15.37 7.76
N LEU A 27 15.79 -16.18 8.12
CA LEU A 27 14.89 -15.86 9.25
C LEU A 27 15.60 -15.79 10.59
N ARG A 28 16.79 -16.40 10.78
CA ARG A 28 17.55 -16.24 12.03
C ARG A 28 18.03 -14.79 12.21
N LYS A 29 18.56 -14.18 11.14
CA LYS A 29 18.96 -12.78 11.17
C LYS A 29 17.77 -11.86 11.41
N ILE A 30 16.63 -12.16 10.79
CA ILE A 30 15.38 -11.42 10.98
C ILE A 30 14.88 -11.58 12.43
N LYS A 31 14.82 -12.80 12.96
CA LYS A 31 14.37 -13.07 14.31
C LYS A 31 15.24 -12.38 15.36
N ALA A 32 16.55 -12.37 15.16
CA ALA A 32 17.52 -11.71 16.04
C ALA A 32 17.30 -10.18 16.15
N VAL A 33 16.64 -9.57 15.18
CA VAL A 33 16.24 -8.14 15.21
C VAL A 33 14.82 -7.97 15.73
N VAL A 34 13.91 -8.87 15.33
CA VAL A 34 12.48 -8.78 15.70
C VAL A 34 12.26 -9.05 17.18
N ASP A 35 12.94 -10.03 17.77
CA ASP A 35 12.72 -10.39 19.17
C ASP A 35 13.09 -9.27 20.16
N PRO A 36 14.26 -8.62 20.07
CA PRO A 36 14.56 -7.45 20.91
C PRO A 36 13.63 -6.26 20.65
N ALA A 37 13.25 -6.04 19.37
CA ALA A 37 12.29 -4.98 19.04
C ALA A 37 10.91 -5.21 19.67
N LEU A 38 10.43 -6.46 19.70
CA LEU A 38 9.18 -6.82 20.38
C LEU A 38 9.31 -6.69 21.90
N ALA A 39 10.43 -7.12 22.47
CA ALA A 39 10.68 -6.99 23.91
C ALA A 39 10.68 -5.54 24.37
N SER A 40 11.17 -4.60 23.55
CA SER A 40 11.13 -3.16 23.88
C SER A 40 9.71 -2.58 23.94
N LEU A 41 8.70 -3.29 23.42
CA LEU A 41 7.30 -2.87 23.41
C LEU A 41 6.47 -3.47 24.56
N ASP A 42 7.09 -4.19 25.50
CA ASP A 42 6.39 -4.88 26.61
C ASP A 42 5.47 -3.92 27.40
N ALA A 43 5.95 -2.72 27.74
CA ALA A 43 5.15 -1.71 28.43
C ALA A 43 3.93 -1.24 27.60
N ASP A 44 4.04 -1.19 26.29
CA ASP A 44 2.94 -0.83 25.39
C ASP A 44 1.92 -1.98 25.31
N PHE A 45 2.40 -3.22 25.23
CA PHE A 45 1.54 -4.39 25.27
C PHE A 45 0.74 -4.47 26.56
N ASN A 46 1.39 -4.27 27.71
CA ASN A 46 0.73 -4.30 29.03
C ASN A 46 -0.39 -3.26 29.15
N ARG A 47 -0.29 -2.09 28.48
CA ARG A 47 -1.37 -1.09 28.45
C ARG A 47 -2.57 -1.50 27.62
N LEU A 48 -2.41 -2.41 26.65
CA LEU A 48 -3.47 -2.85 25.75
C LEU A 48 -4.28 -4.03 26.27
N TYR A 49 -3.77 -4.71 27.29
CA TYR A 49 -4.40 -5.89 27.86
C TYR A 49 -4.81 -5.63 29.31
N ALA A 50 -5.97 -6.15 29.70
CA ALA A 50 -6.41 -6.10 31.07
C ALA A 50 -5.52 -6.99 31.95
N GLY A 51 -5.29 -6.60 33.20
CA GLY A 51 -4.51 -7.37 34.18
C GLY A 51 -5.20 -8.64 34.65
N GLU A 52 -6.52 -8.76 34.44
CA GLU A 52 -7.34 -9.88 34.86
C GLU A 52 -8.09 -10.51 33.69
N GLY A 53 -8.44 -11.79 33.80
CA GLY A 53 -9.24 -12.53 32.82
C GLY A 53 -8.48 -13.69 32.17
N ARG A 54 -9.13 -14.33 31.17
CA ARG A 54 -8.52 -15.43 30.43
C ARG A 54 -7.32 -14.95 29.60
N PRO A 55 -6.14 -15.58 29.70
CA PRO A 55 -4.99 -15.26 28.85
C PRO A 55 -5.33 -15.28 27.36
N SER A 56 -4.97 -14.20 26.66
CA SER A 56 -5.13 -14.12 25.20
C SER A 56 -3.85 -14.60 24.50
N ILE A 57 -3.83 -14.59 23.17
CA ILE A 57 -2.59 -14.82 22.40
C ILE A 57 -1.62 -13.68 22.72
N ALA A 58 -0.38 -14.03 23.05
CA ALA A 58 0.68 -13.05 23.28
C ALA A 58 0.84 -12.13 22.06
N PRO A 59 0.89 -10.80 22.23
CA PRO A 59 1.02 -9.83 21.13
C PRO A 59 2.27 -10.05 20.29
N GLU A 60 3.37 -10.49 20.87
CA GLU A 60 4.62 -10.84 20.19
C GLU A 60 4.40 -11.96 19.18
N ARG A 61 3.67 -13.01 19.57
CA ARG A 61 3.32 -14.12 18.68
C ARG A 61 2.42 -13.70 17.53
N LEU A 62 1.45 -12.80 17.81
CA LEU A 62 0.58 -12.23 16.79
C LEU A 62 1.37 -11.44 15.75
N LEU A 63 2.32 -10.60 16.19
CA LEU A 63 3.15 -9.79 15.31
C LEU A 63 4.15 -10.63 14.53
N ARG A 64 4.80 -11.63 15.14
CA ARG A 64 5.65 -12.60 14.42
C ARG A 64 4.85 -13.37 13.37
N ALA A 65 3.65 -13.82 13.70
CA ALA A 65 2.77 -14.50 12.74
C ALA A 65 2.33 -13.58 11.59
N ALA A 66 2.02 -12.30 11.87
CA ALA A 66 1.72 -11.31 10.85
C ALA A 66 2.93 -11.02 9.94
N LEU A 67 4.15 -10.96 10.50
CA LEU A 67 5.37 -10.83 9.69
C LEU A 67 5.60 -12.04 8.79
N ILE A 68 5.40 -13.28 9.29
CA ILE A 68 5.45 -14.50 8.46
C ILE A 68 4.41 -14.42 7.35
N GLN A 69 3.19 -13.98 7.65
CA GLN A 69 2.13 -13.83 6.66
C GLN A 69 2.56 -12.91 5.51
N ILE A 70 3.22 -11.79 5.81
CA ILE A 70 3.72 -10.84 4.80
C ILE A 70 4.94 -11.40 4.06
N LEU A 71 5.97 -11.85 4.77
CA LEU A 71 7.24 -12.31 4.20
C LEU A 71 7.08 -13.50 3.24
N PHE A 72 6.09 -14.37 3.49
CA PHE A 72 5.82 -15.58 2.70
C PHE A 72 4.55 -15.48 1.86
N SER A 73 3.99 -14.28 1.65
CA SER A 73 2.81 -14.03 0.80
C SER A 73 1.60 -14.90 1.14
N ILE A 74 1.38 -15.19 2.43
CA ILE A 74 0.26 -16.01 2.88
C ILE A 74 -1.02 -15.17 2.83
N ARG A 75 -1.95 -15.52 1.94
CA ARG A 75 -3.08 -14.67 1.59
C ARG A 75 -4.21 -14.58 2.63
N SER A 76 -4.34 -15.58 3.49
CA SER A 76 -5.44 -15.63 4.46
C SER A 76 -4.99 -16.15 5.82
N GLU A 77 -5.73 -15.77 6.88
CA GLU A 77 -5.50 -16.29 8.22
C GLU A 77 -5.73 -17.80 8.31
N ARG A 78 -6.67 -18.35 7.52
CA ARG A 78 -6.90 -19.80 7.43
C ARG A 78 -5.64 -20.49 6.94
N GLN A 79 -5.07 -20.01 5.83
CA GLN A 79 -3.83 -20.56 5.27
C GLN A 79 -2.65 -20.37 6.24
N LEU A 80 -2.57 -19.23 6.95
CA LEU A 80 -1.54 -18.99 7.96
C LEU A 80 -1.63 -20.02 9.09
N MET A 81 -2.83 -20.27 9.63
CA MET A 81 -3.04 -21.28 10.68
C MET A 81 -2.71 -22.69 10.20
N GLU A 82 -3.04 -23.00 8.96
CA GLU A 82 -2.68 -24.29 8.34
C GLU A 82 -1.15 -24.44 8.23
N GLN A 83 -0.46 -23.42 7.71
CA GLN A 83 1.01 -23.42 7.65
C GLN A 83 1.64 -23.54 9.04
N LEU A 84 1.12 -22.85 10.05
CA LEU A 84 1.60 -22.95 11.42
C LEU A 84 1.38 -24.33 12.05
N LYS A 85 0.43 -25.13 11.56
CA LYS A 85 0.24 -26.51 12.02
C LYS A 85 1.36 -27.44 11.58
N TYR A 86 1.86 -27.27 10.36
CA TYR A 86 2.75 -28.24 9.73
C TYR A 86 4.17 -27.73 9.46
N ASN A 87 4.37 -26.41 9.36
CA ASN A 87 5.66 -25.82 9.04
C ASN A 87 6.46 -25.51 10.31
N LEU A 88 7.44 -26.34 10.60
CA LEU A 88 8.30 -26.20 11.78
C LEU A 88 9.10 -24.89 11.80
N LEU A 89 9.53 -24.40 10.63
CA LEU A 89 10.23 -23.12 10.51
C LEU A 89 9.35 -21.94 10.95
N PHE A 90 8.08 -21.94 10.57
CA PHE A 90 7.15 -20.90 10.97
C PHE A 90 6.80 -21.00 12.46
N ARG A 91 6.62 -22.22 12.97
CA ARG A 91 6.42 -22.44 14.41
C ARG A 91 7.59 -21.88 15.23
N TRP A 92 8.81 -22.22 14.82
CA TRP A 92 10.03 -21.71 15.44
C TRP A 92 10.07 -20.17 15.45
N PHE A 93 9.82 -19.54 14.29
CA PHE A 93 9.85 -18.08 14.19
C PHE A 93 8.78 -17.40 15.06
N VAL A 94 7.57 -17.96 15.09
CA VAL A 94 6.45 -17.42 15.87
C VAL A 94 6.63 -17.68 17.37
N GLY A 95 7.38 -18.70 17.76
CA GLY A 95 7.58 -19.12 19.14
C GLY A 95 6.51 -20.11 19.62
N LEU A 96 6.04 -20.99 18.71
CA LEU A 96 5.15 -22.10 19.03
C LEU A 96 5.97 -23.39 19.21
N GLY A 97 5.72 -24.11 20.31
CA GLY A 97 6.27 -25.46 20.52
C GLY A 97 5.73 -26.45 19.49
N ILE A 98 6.42 -27.60 19.31
CA ILE A 98 6.04 -28.60 18.31
C ILE A 98 4.62 -29.15 18.52
N ASP A 99 4.25 -29.38 19.79
CA ASP A 99 2.95 -29.94 20.19
C ASP A 99 1.93 -28.88 20.58
N GLU A 100 2.31 -27.59 20.56
CA GLU A 100 1.42 -26.52 20.97
C GLU A 100 0.31 -26.31 19.93
N PRO A 101 -0.99 -26.26 20.33
CA PRO A 101 -2.08 -26.09 19.40
C PRO A 101 -2.04 -24.71 18.75
N VAL A 102 -2.30 -24.66 17.45
CA VAL A 102 -2.43 -23.40 16.69
C VAL A 102 -3.83 -22.84 16.87
N TRP A 103 -3.91 -21.52 16.92
CA TRP A 103 -5.16 -20.77 17.08
C TRP A 103 -6.13 -21.02 15.91
N VAL A 104 -7.42 -20.81 16.13
CA VAL A 104 -8.39 -20.72 15.05
C VAL A 104 -8.33 -19.34 14.37
N PRO A 105 -8.61 -19.24 13.06
CA PRO A 105 -8.49 -17.99 12.32
C PRO A 105 -9.24 -16.81 12.92
N THR A 106 -10.47 -17.04 13.42
CA THR A 106 -11.29 -15.99 14.01
C THR A 106 -10.73 -15.42 15.31
N VAL A 107 -10.11 -16.26 16.15
CA VAL A 107 -9.42 -15.84 17.38
C VAL A 107 -8.18 -15.03 17.03
N PHE A 108 -7.38 -15.50 16.06
CA PHE A 108 -6.22 -14.76 15.58
C PHE A 108 -6.61 -13.38 15.05
N SER A 109 -7.61 -13.29 14.15
CA SER A 109 -8.04 -12.02 13.56
C SER A 109 -8.52 -11.03 14.60
N LYS A 110 -9.36 -11.46 15.57
CA LYS A 110 -9.85 -10.58 16.64
C LYS A 110 -8.72 -10.02 17.51
N ASN A 111 -7.74 -10.85 17.87
CA ASN A 111 -6.61 -10.42 18.68
C ASN A 111 -5.65 -9.53 17.89
N ARG A 112 -5.35 -9.87 16.62
CA ARG A 112 -4.55 -9.02 15.72
C ARG A 112 -5.21 -7.65 15.53
N ASP A 113 -6.50 -7.58 15.27
CA ASP A 113 -7.23 -6.34 15.02
C ASP A 113 -7.13 -5.37 16.20
N ARG A 114 -7.01 -5.88 17.44
CA ARG A 114 -6.73 -5.05 18.61
C ARG A 114 -5.41 -4.31 18.48
N LEU A 115 -4.36 -4.97 17.97
CA LEU A 115 -3.05 -4.35 17.75
C LEU A 115 -3.06 -3.39 16.57
N LEU A 116 -3.77 -3.75 15.48
CA LEU A 116 -3.84 -2.94 14.26
C LEU A 116 -4.60 -1.62 14.40
N THR A 117 -5.37 -1.42 15.46
CA THR A 117 -6.05 -0.14 15.73
C THR A 117 -5.20 0.82 16.55
N THR A 118 -3.98 0.42 16.92
CA THR A 118 -3.04 1.18 17.75
C THR A 118 -1.78 1.56 16.98
N ASP A 119 -0.87 2.27 17.63
CA ASP A 119 0.45 2.66 17.08
C ASP A 119 1.51 1.55 17.14
N ILE A 120 1.17 0.34 17.55
CA ILE A 120 2.13 -0.76 17.73
C ILE A 120 2.91 -1.07 16.45
N ALA A 121 2.27 -1.04 15.28
CA ALA A 121 2.96 -1.28 14.02
C ALA A 121 4.07 -0.26 13.75
N ARG A 122 3.82 1.02 14.04
CA ARG A 122 4.82 2.10 13.90
C ARG A 122 5.93 1.97 14.94
N LYS A 123 5.58 1.68 16.19
CA LYS A 123 6.55 1.46 17.25
C LYS A 123 7.46 0.27 16.97
N LEU A 124 6.90 -0.83 16.46
CA LEU A 124 7.68 -2.00 16.04
C LEU A 124 8.64 -1.63 14.90
N MET A 125 8.17 -0.89 13.89
CA MET A 125 9.04 -0.42 12.80
C MET A 125 10.17 0.46 13.33
N ALA A 126 9.88 1.41 14.21
CA ALA A 126 10.88 2.26 14.84
C ALA A 126 11.89 1.46 15.69
N ALA A 127 11.44 0.48 16.47
CA ALA A 127 12.30 -0.39 17.26
C ALA A 127 13.22 -1.26 16.39
N ILE A 128 12.72 -1.77 15.25
CA ILE A 128 13.53 -2.50 14.26
C ILE A 128 14.63 -1.58 13.70
N LEU A 129 14.30 -0.35 13.34
CA LEU A 129 15.25 0.61 12.78
C LEU A 129 16.30 1.07 13.81
N ALA A 130 15.90 1.18 15.08
CA ALA A 130 16.77 1.57 16.19
C ALA A 130 17.69 0.42 16.67
N HIS A 131 17.48 -0.82 16.20
CA HIS A 131 18.29 -1.97 16.60
C HIS A 131 19.77 -1.77 16.24
N GLU A 132 20.70 -2.15 17.13
CA GLU A 132 22.17 -1.94 17.01
C GLU A 132 22.78 -2.39 15.66
N LYS A 133 22.23 -3.47 15.07
CA LYS A 133 22.67 -4.01 13.76
C LYS A 133 22.01 -3.32 12.57
N VAL A 134 20.96 -2.55 12.77
CA VAL A 134 20.18 -1.90 11.70
C VAL A 134 20.52 -0.42 11.62
N ALA A 135 20.59 0.27 12.76
CA ALA A 135 20.86 1.71 12.82
C ALA A 135 22.10 2.17 12.03
N PRO A 136 23.25 1.45 12.05
CA PRO A 136 24.42 1.84 11.26
C PRO A 136 24.22 1.72 9.74
N LEU A 137 23.22 0.95 9.29
CA LEU A 137 22.90 0.79 7.87
C LEU A 137 22.07 1.95 7.32
N LEU A 138 21.49 2.78 8.17
CA LEU A 138 20.64 3.89 7.78
C LEU A 138 21.44 5.13 7.41
N SER A 139 20.91 5.91 6.47
CA SER A 139 21.31 7.31 6.29
C SER A 139 20.37 8.19 7.09
N ASP A 140 20.91 9.17 7.75
CA ASP A 140 20.15 10.14 8.54
C ASP A 140 20.07 11.54 7.88
N ASP A 141 20.68 11.72 6.69
CA ASP A 141 20.76 12.99 5.98
C ASP A 141 19.93 13.06 4.70
N HIS A 142 19.72 11.91 4.03
CA HIS A 142 19.16 11.88 2.69
C HIS A 142 17.95 10.95 2.62
N PHE A 143 16.79 11.52 2.31
CA PHE A 143 15.53 10.80 2.24
C PHE A 143 14.86 10.94 0.89
N SER A 144 13.96 10.03 0.61
CA SER A 144 13.03 10.10 -0.52
C SER A 144 11.61 9.84 -0.03
N VAL A 145 10.64 10.51 -0.63
CA VAL A 145 9.22 10.32 -0.34
C VAL A 145 8.45 10.03 -1.62
N ASP A 146 7.49 9.15 -1.52
CA ASP A 146 6.52 8.87 -2.58
C ASP A 146 5.24 8.27 -2.01
N GLY A 147 4.19 8.27 -2.84
CA GLY A 147 2.89 7.71 -2.51
C GLY A 147 2.49 6.55 -3.44
N THR A 148 1.68 5.64 -2.91
CA THR A 148 1.13 4.52 -3.68
C THR A 148 -0.32 4.29 -3.32
N LEU A 149 -1.14 3.90 -4.33
CA LEU A 149 -2.54 3.53 -4.09
C LEU A 149 -2.62 2.12 -3.54
N VAL A 150 -3.47 1.96 -2.53
CA VAL A 150 -3.86 0.67 -1.93
C VAL A 150 -5.35 0.49 -2.18
N GLU A 151 -5.72 -0.50 -2.99
CA GLU A 151 -7.12 -0.79 -3.32
C GLU A 151 -7.86 -1.24 -2.06
N ALA A 152 -9.05 -0.67 -1.82
CA ALA A 152 -9.87 -1.00 -0.68
C ALA A 152 -10.65 -2.32 -0.90
N TRP A 153 -11.02 -2.98 0.19
CA TRP A 153 -11.93 -4.11 0.17
C TRP A 153 -13.38 -3.65 0.02
N ALA A 154 -13.66 -3.00 -1.09
CA ALA A 154 -14.98 -2.49 -1.42
C ALA A 154 -15.23 -2.60 -2.93
N SER A 155 -16.43 -2.94 -3.32
CA SER A 155 -16.84 -2.94 -4.74
C SER A 155 -17.48 -1.61 -5.11
N PHE A 156 -17.50 -1.27 -6.39
CA PHE A 156 -18.24 -0.10 -6.89
C PHE A 156 -19.74 -0.16 -6.56
N LYS A 157 -20.32 -1.36 -6.41
CA LYS A 157 -21.72 -1.54 -6.00
C LYS A 157 -22.01 -1.00 -4.60
N SER A 158 -20.97 -0.89 -3.74
CA SER A 158 -21.09 -0.30 -2.41
C SER A 158 -20.99 1.22 -2.40
N PHE A 159 -20.60 1.84 -3.50
CA PHE A 159 -20.44 3.30 -3.61
C PHE A 159 -21.81 3.93 -3.90
N LYS A 160 -22.45 4.46 -2.85
CA LYS A 160 -23.82 4.95 -2.85
C LYS A 160 -23.90 6.42 -2.46
N PRO A 161 -24.97 7.14 -2.83
CA PRO A 161 -25.21 8.50 -2.37
C PRO A 161 -25.16 8.58 -0.84
N LYS A 162 -24.56 9.63 -0.33
CA LYS A 162 -24.54 9.91 1.11
C LYS A 162 -25.95 10.31 1.57
N PRO A 163 -26.38 9.95 2.79
CA PRO A 163 -27.63 10.46 3.36
C PRO A 163 -27.58 11.99 3.38
N GLY A 164 -28.61 12.64 2.82
CA GLY A 164 -28.72 14.11 2.77
C GLY A 164 -27.95 14.80 1.62
N ALA A 165 -27.22 14.09 0.77
CA ALA A 165 -26.84 14.65 -0.52
C ALA A 165 -28.10 14.72 -1.38
N ALA A 166 -28.73 15.92 -1.44
CA ALA A 166 -29.85 16.19 -2.32
C ALA A 166 -29.50 15.68 -3.72
N SER A 167 -30.34 14.84 -4.29
CA SER A 167 -30.34 14.57 -5.71
C SER A 167 -30.47 15.94 -6.38
N ALA A 168 -29.40 16.44 -6.96
CA ALA A 168 -29.51 17.48 -7.96
C ALA A 168 -30.26 16.81 -9.13
N THR A 169 -31.56 16.85 -9.07
CA THR A 169 -32.41 16.63 -10.23
C THR A 169 -31.96 17.64 -11.27
N PRO A 170 -31.56 17.25 -12.47
CA PRO A 170 -31.39 18.20 -13.56
C PRO A 170 -32.71 18.93 -13.73
N PRO A 171 -32.72 20.25 -14.06
CA PRO A 171 -33.95 20.91 -14.40
C PRO A 171 -34.64 20.11 -15.51
N ASP A 172 -35.95 19.88 -15.36
CA ASP A 172 -36.79 19.21 -16.34
C ASP A 172 -36.50 19.76 -17.73
N ASP A 173 -35.90 18.99 -18.58
CA ASP A 173 -35.95 19.21 -20.03
C ASP A 173 -37.42 19.03 -20.44
N PRO A 174 -38.00 19.96 -21.21
CA PRO A 174 -39.38 19.83 -21.68
C PRO A 174 -39.53 18.52 -22.45
N ALA A 175 -40.55 17.81 -22.11
CA ALA A 175 -40.91 16.53 -22.72
C ALA A 175 -40.87 16.62 -24.25
N PRO A 176 -40.27 15.65 -24.96
CA PRO A 176 -40.34 15.66 -26.43
C PRO A 176 -41.80 15.47 -26.89
N PRO A 177 -42.20 16.11 -28.01
CA PRO A 177 -43.55 16.02 -28.50
C PRO A 177 -43.93 14.55 -28.84
N PRO A 178 -45.23 14.17 -28.72
CA PRO A 178 -45.67 12.80 -28.94
C PRO A 178 -45.39 12.36 -30.37
N VAL A 179 -44.68 11.23 -30.48
CA VAL A 179 -44.41 10.57 -31.77
C VAL A 179 -45.68 9.90 -32.26
N ALA A 180 -46.10 10.26 -33.48
CA ALA A 180 -47.21 9.64 -34.19
C ALA A 180 -46.95 8.15 -34.47
N PRO A 181 -47.99 7.31 -34.52
CA PRO A 181 -47.83 5.85 -34.69
C PRO A 181 -47.31 5.51 -36.09
N PRO A 182 -46.54 4.42 -36.25
CA PRO A 182 -46.02 4.00 -37.53
C PRO A 182 -47.10 3.28 -38.36
N HIS A 183 -47.14 3.65 -39.66
CA HIS A 183 -47.85 2.89 -40.68
C HIS A 183 -47.06 1.62 -41.09
N PRO A 184 -47.76 0.51 -41.42
CA PRO A 184 -47.13 -0.75 -41.71
C PRO A 184 -46.78 -0.96 -43.21
N SER A 185 -45.94 -1.95 -43.45
CA SER A 185 -45.62 -2.71 -44.71
C SER A 185 -44.50 -2.07 -45.56
N HIS A 186 -43.54 -2.76 -46.08
CA HIS A 186 -43.50 -4.05 -46.77
C HIS A 186 -42.11 -4.68 -46.69
N THR A 187 -42.09 -5.99 -46.64
CA THR A 187 -41.02 -6.94 -46.94
C THR A 187 -40.49 -6.78 -48.34
N GLU A 188 -39.17 -6.87 -48.53
CA GLU A 188 -38.61 -7.80 -49.55
C GLU A 188 -37.11 -8.02 -49.38
N ASN A 189 -36.73 -9.29 -49.57
CA ASN A 189 -35.39 -9.86 -49.61
C ASN A 189 -34.59 -9.35 -50.80
N THR A 190 -33.27 -9.34 -50.74
CA THR A 190 -32.35 -10.21 -51.51
C THR A 190 -30.90 -9.84 -51.28
N SER A 191 -30.15 -10.79 -50.83
CA SER A 191 -28.87 -11.40 -51.25
C SER A 191 -27.79 -10.60 -52.00
N ASN A 192 -26.60 -10.81 -51.48
CA ASN A 192 -25.32 -11.17 -52.11
C ASN A 192 -24.34 -10.15 -52.67
N THR A 193 -23.13 -10.41 -52.22
CA THR A 193 -21.80 -10.58 -52.85
C THR A 193 -20.91 -9.36 -53.08
N ASP A 194 -19.82 -9.48 -52.36
CA ASP A 194 -18.39 -9.50 -52.81
C ASP A 194 -17.79 -8.36 -53.65
N THR A 195 -16.59 -8.08 -53.26
CA THR A 195 -15.32 -7.82 -53.99
C THR A 195 -14.72 -6.41 -53.91
N THR A 196 -13.59 -6.39 -53.19
CA THR A 196 -12.23 -5.88 -53.55
C THR A 196 -11.98 -4.53 -54.26
N GLU A 197 -10.92 -3.93 -53.69
CA GLU A 197 -9.78 -3.22 -54.30
C GLU A 197 -9.74 -1.69 -54.36
N THR A 198 -8.73 -1.22 -53.57
CA THR A 198 -7.65 -0.25 -53.85
C THR A 198 -7.92 1.02 -54.68
N THR A 199 -7.53 2.16 -54.15
CA THR A 199 -6.33 2.96 -54.42
C THR A 199 -6.48 4.43 -54.03
N ASN A 200 -5.41 4.95 -53.45
CA ASN A 200 -4.79 6.29 -53.43
C ASN A 200 -5.57 7.53 -53.91
N GLY A 201 -5.43 8.61 -53.10
CA GLY A 201 -5.58 9.98 -53.58
C GLY A 201 -5.58 10.99 -52.42
N GLU A 202 -4.49 11.69 -52.25
CA GLU A 202 -4.35 12.89 -51.44
C GLU A 202 -5.37 13.96 -51.83
N ASP A 203 -5.99 14.59 -50.83
CA ASP A 203 -6.04 16.05 -50.89
C ASP A 203 -6.42 16.66 -49.51
N LYS A 204 -5.82 17.78 -49.27
CA LYS A 204 -5.80 18.66 -48.14
C LYS A 204 -7.06 19.49 -48.10
N MET A 205 -7.80 19.47 -46.96
CA MET A 205 -8.49 20.70 -46.56
C MET A 205 -8.82 20.67 -45.05
N THR A 206 -8.45 21.74 -44.41
CA THR A 206 -8.71 22.16 -43.01
C THR A 206 -10.20 22.20 -42.72
N ASP A 207 -10.62 21.47 -41.67
CA ASP A 207 -11.79 21.91 -40.92
C ASP A 207 -11.65 21.55 -39.43
N THR A 208 -11.85 22.60 -38.64
CA THR A 208 -11.70 22.64 -37.20
C THR A 208 -12.99 22.12 -36.58
N THR A 209 -13.09 20.83 -36.35
CA THR A 209 -14.15 20.28 -35.52
C THR A 209 -13.51 19.57 -34.31
N LYS A 210 -13.78 20.13 -33.13
CA LYS A 210 -13.48 19.53 -31.84
C LYS A 210 -14.03 18.13 -31.78
N SER A 211 -13.18 17.13 -31.98
CA SER A 211 -13.46 15.74 -31.65
C SER A 211 -13.59 15.63 -30.13
N THR A 212 -14.81 15.66 -29.61
CA THR A 212 -15.14 15.15 -28.30
C THR A 212 -14.93 13.63 -28.37
N ALA A 213 -13.74 13.20 -27.96
CA ALA A 213 -13.46 11.77 -27.74
C ALA A 213 -14.57 11.22 -26.84
N ALA A 214 -15.29 10.24 -27.34
CA ALA A 214 -16.34 9.54 -26.62
C ALA A 214 -15.74 8.93 -25.34
N VAL A 215 -15.94 9.61 -24.22
CA VAL A 215 -15.65 9.08 -22.89
C VAL A 215 -16.57 7.88 -22.71
N GLY A 216 -15.98 6.68 -22.52
CA GLY A 216 -16.76 5.46 -22.31
C GLY A 216 -17.80 5.68 -21.21
N ARG A 217 -19.05 5.40 -21.53
CA ARG A 217 -20.25 5.72 -20.73
C ARG A 217 -20.26 5.19 -19.28
N ASN A 218 -19.32 4.30 -18.92
CA ASN A 218 -19.41 3.54 -17.67
C ASN A 218 -18.37 3.90 -16.61
N ILE A 219 -17.51 4.91 -16.81
CA ILE A 219 -16.38 5.20 -15.92
C ILE A 219 -16.67 6.34 -14.95
N GLU A 220 -17.54 7.28 -15.29
CA GLU A 220 -17.79 8.50 -14.50
C GLU A 220 -19.23 8.67 -14.06
N ARG A 221 -20.15 7.88 -14.58
CA ARG A 221 -21.57 7.99 -14.30
C ARG A 221 -22.13 6.67 -13.79
N ASP A 222 -23.07 6.73 -12.87
CA ASP A 222 -23.84 5.57 -12.47
C ASP A 222 -24.78 5.15 -13.62
N PHE A 223 -25.52 4.04 -13.42
CA PHE A 223 -26.48 3.52 -14.39
C PHE A 223 -27.57 4.53 -14.76
N ARG A 224 -27.81 5.59 -13.95
CA ARG A 224 -28.80 6.64 -14.14
C ARG A 224 -28.21 7.95 -14.65
N GLY A 225 -26.93 7.98 -15.01
CA GLY A 225 -26.27 9.17 -15.54
C GLY A 225 -25.71 10.13 -14.49
N THR A 226 -25.78 9.81 -13.21
CA THR A 226 -25.26 10.63 -12.12
C THR A 226 -23.73 10.58 -12.11
N VAL A 227 -23.07 11.71 -11.92
CA VAL A 227 -21.60 11.76 -11.79
C VAL A 227 -21.17 11.29 -10.40
N TRP A 228 -20.36 10.27 -10.34
CA TRP A 228 -19.80 9.79 -9.07
C TRP A 228 -18.72 10.72 -8.54
N SER A 229 -18.92 11.21 -7.33
CA SER A 229 -18.01 12.13 -6.65
C SER A 229 -17.88 11.74 -5.18
N ASN A 230 -16.70 11.91 -4.60
CA ASN A 230 -16.48 11.73 -3.17
C ASN A 230 -17.28 12.74 -2.30
N ALA A 231 -17.71 13.86 -2.90
CA ALA A 231 -18.59 14.81 -2.21
C ALA A 231 -19.98 14.24 -1.99
N THR A 232 -20.55 13.59 -3.02
CA THR A 232 -21.94 13.12 -3.05
C THR A 232 -22.08 11.64 -2.68
N HIS A 233 -21.05 10.82 -2.88
CA HIS A 233 -21.08 9.37 -2.67
C HIS A 233 -20.02 8.92 -1.70
N ALA A 234 -20.28 7.78 -1.04
CA ALA A 234 -19.34 7.05 -0.21
C ALA A 234 -19.58 5.54 -0.30
N SER A 235 -18.55 4.73 -0.04
CA SER A 235 -18.73 3.30 0.06
C SER A 235 -19.39 2.95 1.40
N VAL A 236 -20.50 2.20 1.36
CA VAL A 236 -21.16 1.69 2.58
C VAL A 236 -20.39 0.54 3.21
N THR A 237 -19.51 -0.13 2.44
CA THR A 237 -18.67 -1.23 2.93
C THR A 237 -17.40 -0.71 3.57
N GLU A 238 -16.81 0.38 3.00
CA GLU A 238 -15.58 1.00 3.45
C GLU A 238 -15.68 2.52 3.33
N PRO A 239 -16.26 3.18 4.36
CA PRO A 239 -16.52 4.62 4.32
C PRO A 239 -15.25 5.49 4.23
N ASP A 240 -14.10 4.95 4.65
CA ASP A 240 -12.80 5.64 4.59
C ASP A 240 -12.17 5.60 3.20
N ALA A 241 -12.57 4.67 2.32
CA ALA A 241 -12.06 4.62 0.96
C ALA A 241 -12.60 5.79 0.13
N ARG A 242 -11.78 6.29 -0.78
CA ARG A 242 -12.15 7.35 -1.71
C ARG A 242 -12.06 6.84 -3.15
N LEU A 243 -12.97 7.32 -3.98
CA LEU A 243 -12.90 7.11 -5.41
C LEU A 243 -11.77 7.99 -5.97
N PHE A 244 -10.73 7.37 -6.47
CA PHE A 244 -9.54 8.07 -6.97
C PHE A 244 -9.08 7.50 -8.31
N ARG A 245 -8.56 8.39 -9.17
CA ARG A 245 -8.02 8.07 -10.49
C ARG A 245 -6.57 8.54 -10.57
N LYS A 246 -5.65 7.62 -10.79
CA LYS A 246 -4.21 7.93 -10.85
C LYS A 246 -3.81 8.83 -12.04
N GLY A 247 -4.65 8.96 -13.07
CA GLY A 247 -4.37 9.78 -14.24
C GLY A 247 -5.43 9.65 -15.33
N LYS A 248 -5.36 10.51 -16.36
CA LYS A 248 -6.24 10.46 -17.51
C LYS A 248 -6.16 9.10 -18.18
N GLY A 249 -7.30 8.50 -18.54
CA GLY A 249 -7.38 7.18 -19.19
C GLY A 249 -7.24 5.97 -18.26
N LYS A 250 -6.99 6.16 -16.93
CA LYS A 250 -7.05 5.06 -15.94
C LYS A 250 -8.44 4.97 -15.33
N SER A 251 -8.87 3.74 -14.99
CA SER A 251 -10.12 3.54 -14.25
C SER A 251 -10.01 4.14 -12.84
N ALA A 252 -11.09 4.74 -12.35
CA ALA A 252 -11.20 5.15 -10.96
C ALA A 252 -11.36 3.90 -10.06
N GLN A 253 -10.79 3.92 -8.87
CA GLN A 253 -10.86 2.82 -7.90
C GLN A 253 -11.14 3.36 -6.51
N LEU A 254 -11.85 2.57 -5.71
CA LEU A 254 -11.99 2.84 -4.27
C LEU A 254 -10.68 2.44 -3.59
N CYS A 255 -9.97 3.41 -3.05
CA CYS A 255 -8.64 3.19 -2.52
C CYS A 255 -8.28 4.13 -1.37
N PHE A 256 -7.18 3.80 -0.73
CA PHE A 256 -6.42 4.63 0.17
C PHE A 256 -5.11 5.06 -0.50
N MET A 257 -4.43 6.04 0.07
CA MET A 257 -3.09 6.43 -0.36
C MET A 257 -2.08 6.15 0.75
N GLY A 258 -1.17 5.21 0.48
CA GLY A 258 -0.05 4.90 1.35
C GLY A 258 1.17 5.73 0.97
N HIS A 259 1.86 6.29 1.97
CA HIS A 259 3.05 7.10 1.81
C HIS A 259 4.20 6.47 2.57
N ALA A 260 5.39 6.50 2.00
CA ALA A 260 6.60 6.05 2.69
C ALA A 260 7.68 7.14 2.59
N LEU A 261 8.43 7.28 3.67
CA LEU A 261 9.68 8.01 3.70
C LEU A 261 10.80 6.97 3.76
N MET A 262 11.74 7.05 2.84
CA MET A 262 12.82 6.09 2.67
C MET A 262 14.16 6.80 2.80
N GLU A 263 15.11 6.20 3.54
CA GLU A 263 16.49 6.65 3.54
C GLU A 263 17.22 6.20 2.26
N ASN A 264 18.19 6.98 1.78
CA ASN A 264 18.77 6.80 0.45
C ASN A 264 20.07 6.00 0.41
N ARG A 265 20.61 5.51 1.54
CA ARG A 265 21.85 4.70 1.57
C ARG A 265 21.54 3.27 1.12
N ASN A 266 20.71 2.59 1.86
CA ASN A 266 20.32 1.20 1.64
C ASN A 266 18.86 1.03 1.24
N GLY A 267 18.06 2.11 1.23
CA GLY A 267 16.65 2.10 0.84
C GLY A 267 15.76 1.43 1.88
N PHE A 268 15.96 1.73 3.16
CA PHE A 268 15.03 1.35 4.21
C PHE A 268 13.88 2.35 4.30
N ALA A 269 12.65 1.85 4.40
CA ALA A 269 11.52 2.68 4.76
C ALA A 269 11.65 3.09 6.24
N VAL A 270 11.80 4.39 6.51
CA VAL A 270 11.97 4.91 7.88
C VAL A 270 10.66 5.35 8.50
N GLU A 271 9.69 5.78 7.68
CA GLU A 271 8.34 6.11 8.10
C GLU A 271 7.32 5.65 7.06
N ALA A 272 6.10 5.38 7.53
CA ALA A 272 4.98 4.98 6.71
C ALA A 272 3.69 5.60 7.22
N GLU A 273 2.86 6.13 6.30
CA GLU A 273 1.60 6.78 6.63
C GLU A 273 0.50 6.35 5.65
N MET A 274 -0.76 6.45 6.07
CA MET A 274 -1.92 6.17 5.24
C MET A 274 -2.91 7.33 5.33
N THR A 275 -3.30 7.87 4.17
CA THR A 275 -4.30 8.93 4.07
C THR A 275 -5.47 8.52 3.19
N HIS A 276 -6.52 9.34 3.20
CA HIS A 276 -7.54 9.27 2.16
C HIS A 276 -6.94 9.64 0.81
N ALA A 277 -7.39 8.99 -0.26
CA ALA A 277 -6.94 9.29 -1.62
C ALA A 277 -7.70 10.52 -2.15
N ASP A 278 -7.26 11.72 -1.82
CA ASP A 278 -7.89 12.99 -2.19
C ASP A 278 -7.02 13.88 -3.10
N GLY A 279 -5.76 13.49 -3.35
CA GLY A 279 -4.82 14.22 -4.18
C GLY A 279 -4.02 15.31 -3.44
N TYR A 280 -4.36 15.65 -2.21
CA TYR A 280 -3.63 16.62 -1.37
C TYR A 280 -2.83 15.96 -0.26
N GLY A 281 -3.20 14.72 0.12
CA GLY A 281 -2.62 13.98 1.24
C GLY A 281 -1.12 13.72 1.13
N GLU A 282 -0.56 13.64 -0.08
CA GLU A 282 0.85 13.28 -0.32
C GLU A 282 1.82 14.25 0.36
N ARG A 283 1.63 15.56 0.16
CA ARG A 283 2.52 16.61 0.69
C ARG A 283 2.38 16.74 2.20
N MET A 284 1.15 16.69 2.72
CA MET A 284 0.90 16.72 4.16
C MET A 284 1.47 15.49 4.88
N ALA A 285 1.33 14.30 4.28
CA ALA A 285 1.93 13.09 4.80
C ALA A 285 3.46 13.17 4.82
N ALA A 286 4.08 13.72 3.77
CA ALA A 286 5.52 13.92 3.71
C ALA A 286 6.04 14.82 4.84
N ILE A 287 5.38 15.95 5.09
CA ILE A 287 5.71 16.85 6.21
C ILE A 287 5.55 16.14 7.55
N ALA A 288 4.43 15.44 7.75
CA ALA A 288 4.17 14.72 9.00
C ALA A 288 5.20 13.61 9.27
N MET A 289 5.62 12.86 8.23
CA MET A 289 6.65 11.83 8.35
C MET A 289 8.03 12.45 8.66
N LEU A 290 8.40 13.56 8.00
CA LEU A 290 9.64 14.27 8.29
C LEU A 290 9.69 14.79 9.72
N HIS A 291 8.60 15.37 10.23
CA HIS A 291 8.51 15.81 11.63
C HIS A 291 8.69 14.68 12.64
N ARG A 292 8.27 13.46 12.30
CA ARG A 292 8.48 12.31 13.20
C ARG A 292 9.92 11.81 13.18
N VAL A 293 10.61 11.91 12.04
CA VAL A 293 12.01 11.47 11.91
C VAL A 293 12.95 12.51 12.51
N ASP A 294 12.68 13.78 12.34
CA ASP A 294 13.55 14.87 12.81
C ASP A 294 12.72 16.05 13.36
N PRO A 295 12.19 15.93 14.59
CA PRO A 295 11.33 16.94 15.18
C PRO A 295 12.13 18.17 15.64
N GLY A 296 12.14 19.22 14.80
CA GLY A 296 12.68 20.53 15.18
C GLY A 296 14.21 20.62 15.19
N SER A 297 14.92 19.72 14.52
CA SER A 297 16.37 19.81 14.33
C SER A 297 16.75 20.95 13.39
N THR A 298 17.91 21.55 13.65
CA THR A 298 18.57 22.51 12.75
C THR A 298 19.47 21.82 11.73
N ARG A 299 19.57 20.50 11.78
CA ARG A 299 20.37 19.71 10.86
C ARG A 299 19.79 19.79 9.45
N ARG A 300 20.65 19.98 8.47
CA ARG A 300 20.25 20.06 7.08
C ARG A 300 20.00 18.67 6.51
N LEU A 301 18.73 18.40 6.19
CA LEU A 301 18.31 17.19 5.50
C LEU A 301 18.09 17.44 4.00
N THR A 302 18.01 16.36 3.22
CA THR A 302 17.68 16.40 1.80
C THR A 302 16.50 15.47 1.53
N LEU A 303 15.49 15.96 0.82
CA LEU A 303 14.31 15.18 0.43
C LEU A 303 14.20 15.05 -1.09
N GLY A 304 14.35 13.84 -1.62
CA GLY A 304 14.05 13.49 -3.00
C GLY A 304 12.56 13.19 -3.19
N ALA A 305 11.92 13.80 -4.18
CA ALA A 305 10.52 13.52 -4.51
C ALA A 305 10.24 13.70 -6.01
N ASP A 306 9.09 13.23 -6.47
CA ASP A 306 8.66 13.38 -7.84
C ASP A 306 8.15 14.80 -8.13
N LYS A 307 7.82 15.08 -9.42
CA LYS A 307 7.32 16.40 -9.83
C LYS A 307 5.93 16.76 -9.29
N GLY A 308 5.19 15.80 -8.73
CA GLY A 308 3.91 16.05 -8.08
C GLY A 308 4.06 16.85 -6.79
N TYR A 309 5.23 16.73 -6.16
CA TYR A 309 5.60 17.48 -4.97
C TYR A 309 6.18 18.89 -5.26
N ASP A 310 6.39 19.26 -6.51
CA ASP A 310 6.88 20.58 -6.90
C ASP A 310 5.75 21.63 -6.76
N ASP A 311 5.62 22.15 -5.56
CA ASP A 311 4.60 23.11 -5.14
C ASP A 311 5.22 24.16 -4.23
N ALA A 312 4.84 25.42 -4.39
CA ALA A 312 5.49 26.53 -3.72
C ALA A 312 5.32 26.48 -2.18
N SER A 313 4.14 26.11 -1.69
CA SER A 313 3.88 25.99 -0.26
C SER A 313 4.69 24.85 0.34
N PHE A 314 4.67 23.67 -0.28
CA PHE A 314 5.43 22.52 0.19
C PHE A 314 6.95 22.78 0.21
N VAL A 315 7.47 23.44 -0.82
CA VAL A 315 8.90 23.83 -0.86
C VAL A 315 9.24 24.87 0.23
N ALA A 316 8.33 25.79 0.54
CA ALA A 316 8.50 26.74 1.66
C ALA A 316 8.51 25.99 3.00
N ASP A 317 7.56 25.07 3.23
CA ASP A 317 7.48 24.27 4.46
C ASP A 317 8.77 23.44 4.67
N LEU A 318 9.28 22.80 3.63
CA LEU A 318 10.56 22.06 3.70
C LEU A 318 11.74 22.98 4.09
N LYS A 319 11.79 24.19 3.55
CA LYS A 319 12.85 25.14 3.88
C LYS A 319 12.79 25.59 5.35
N THR A 320 11.58 25.79 5.90
CA THR A 320 11.42 26.11 7.34
C THR A 320 11.88 24.98 8.26
N MET A 321 11.81 23.73 7.77
CA MET A 321 12.30 22.53 8.46
C MET A 321 13.79 22.24 8.21
N CYS A 322 14.56 23.16 7.60
CA CYS A 322 15.95 22.95 7.18
C CYS A 322 16.13 21.80 6.17
N VAL A 323 15.08 21.41 5.44
CA VAL A 323 15.11 20.33 4.44
C VAL A 323 15.33 20.91 3.04
N THR A 324 16.40 20.47 2.37
CA THR A 324 16.71 20.85 0.99
C THR A 324 15.83 20.03 0.02
N PRO A 325 14.98 20.70 -0.81
CA PRO A 325 14.04 20.02 -1.69
C PRO A 325 14.71 19.55 -2.97
N HIS A 326 15.14 18.29 -3.04
CA HIS A 326 15.57 17.65 -4.28
C HIS A 326 14.39 17.06 -5.05
N ILE A 327 13.38 17.88 -5.30
CA ILE A 327 12.14 17.52 -6.01
C ILE A 327 12.36 17.65 -7.51
N ALA A 328 11.80 16.74 -8.31
CA ALA A 328 11.86 16.83 -9.76
C ALA A 328 11.11 18.08 -10.26
N ALA A 329 11.83 19.02 -10.86
CA ALA A 329 11.29 20.31 -11.27
C ALA A 329 10.26 20.16 -12.41
N LYS A 330 9.17 20.95 -12.34
CA LYS A 330 8.22 21.10 -13.44
C LYS A 330 8.85 21.88 -14.60
N LYS A 331 8.40 21.60 -15.82
CA LYS A 331 8.88 22.33 -17.02
C LYS A 331 8.49 23.82 -17.01
N LYS A 332 7.36 24.15 -16.38
CA LYS A 332 6.85 25.54 -16.24
C LYS A 332 6.34 25.73 -14.81
N GLY A 333 6.62 26.89 -14.20
CA GLY A 333 6.14 27.23 -12.87
C GLY A 333 6.71 26.36 -11.74
N SER A 334 7.96 25.89 -11.86
CA SER A 334 8.64 25.16 -10.80
C SER A 334 8.99 26.07 -9.63
N ALA A 335 8.76 25.59 -8.41
CA ALA A 335 9.20 26.23 -7.17
C ALA A 335 10.64 25.88 -6.80
N ILE A 336 11.28 24.96 -7.55
CA ILE A 336 12.64 24.50 -7.29
C ILE A 336 13.66 25.47 -7.89
N ASP A 337 14.54 25.99 -7.03
CA ASP A 337 15.59 26.93 -7.41
C ASP A 337 16.61 26.27 -8.38
N GLY A 338 17.03 27.02 -9.38
CA GLY A 338 18.08 26.59 -10.31
C GLY A 338 19.45 26.30 -9.62
N ARG A 339 19.71 26.87 -8.43
CA ARG A 339 20.88 26.50 -7.62
C ARG A 339 20.76 25.06 -7.11
N THR A 340 19.58 24.65 -6.67
CA THR A 340 19.31 23.27 -6.23
C THR A 340 19.51 22.27 -7.36
N THR A 341 18.96 22.55 -8.55
CA THR A 341 19.04 21.62 -9.69
C THR A 341 20.45 21.45 -10.25
N ARG A 342 21.31 22.47 -10.12
CA ARG A 342 22.73 22.41 -10.55
C ARG A 342 23.65 21.70 -9.53
N HIS A 343 23.20 21.52 -8.30
CA HIS A 343 23.99 20.83 -7.28
C HIS A 343 24.19 19.35 -7.63
N PRO A 344 25.40 18.79 -7.57
CA PRO A 344 25.65 17.39 -7.93
C PRO A 344 24.76 16.38 -7.17
N GLY A 345 24.51 16.65 -5.89
CA GLY A 345 23.64 15.84 -5.04
C GLY A 345 22.18 15.75 -5.54
N TYR A 346 21.69 16.74 -6.31
CA TYR A 346 20.36 16.69 -6.88
C TYR A 346 20.20 15.51 -7.85
N ALA A 347 21.13 15.33 -8.77
CA ALA A 347 21.11 14.22 -9.72
C ALA A 347 21.18 12.85 -9.00
N VAL A 348 21.99 12.75 -7.94
CA VAL A 348 22.06 11.55 -7.09
C VAL A 348 20.72 11.29 -6.41
N SER A 349 20.10 12.30 -5.78
CA SER A 349 18.78 12.15 -5.14
C SER A 349 17.70 11.74 -6.14
N GLN A 350 17.69 12.31 -7.35
CA GLN A 350 16.73 11.93 -8.40
C GLN A 350 16.91 10.49 -8.89
N LYS A 351 18.13 9.96 -8.85
CA LYS A 351 18.41 8.55 -9.13
C LYS A 351 17.98 7.65 -7.97
N LYS A 352 18.35 8.01 -6.75
CA LYS A 352 18.08 7.22 -5.53
C LYS A 352 16.61 7.14 -5.17
N ARG A 353 15.83 8.21 -5.38
CA ARG A 353 14.39 8.21 -5.06
C ARG A 353 13.61 7.08 -5.72
N LYS A 354 14.09 6.55 -6.86
CA LYS A 354 13.43 5.42 -7.54
C LYS A 354 13.43 4.14 -6.71
N GLN A 355 14.30 4.02 -5.72
CA GLN A 355 14.33 2.86 -4.83
C GLN A 355 13.03 2.69 -4.02
N ILE A 356 12.27 3.77 -3.81
CA ILE A 356 10.98 3.68 -3.12
C ILE A 356 9.93 2.90 -3.93
N GLU A 357 10.02 2.96 -5.27
CA GLU A 357 9.15 2.16 -6.16
C GLU A 357 9.38 0.66 -5.96
N GLU A 358 10.63 0.27 -5.61
CA GLU A 358 11.00 -1.11 -5.29
C GLU A 358 10.27 -1.60 -4.02
N ALA A 359 10.24 -0.77 -2.96
CA ALA A 359 9.50 -1.08 -1.74
C ALA A 359 7.99 -1.23 -2.00
N PHE A 360 7.41 -0.35 -2.80
CA PHE A 360 6.00 -0.46 -3.18
C PHE A 360 5.74 -1.66 -4.10
N GLY A 361 6.63 -1.94 -5.05
CA GLY A 361 6.58 -3.12 -5.89
C GLY A 361 6.60 -4.41 -5.07
N TRP A 362 7.54 -4.53 -4.14
CA TRP A 362 7.63 -5.64 -3.21
C TRP A 362 6.37 -5.76 -2.33
N GLY A 363 5.92 -4.66 -1.75
CA GLY A 363 4.72 -4.64 -0.93
C GLY A 363 3.43 -5.05 -1.68
N LYS A 364 3.36 -4.82 -2.99
CA LYS A 364 2.23 -5.20 -3.85
C LYS A 364 2.31 -6.62 -4.39
N THR A 365 3.51 -7.19 -4.51
CA THR A 365 3.72 -8.54 -5.07
C THR A 365 3.86 -9.59 -3.97
N ILE A 366 4.67 -9.32 -2.98
CA ILE A 366 4.95 -10.18 -1.82
C ILE A 366 4.01 -9.83 -0.67
N GLY A 367 3.97 -8.54 -0.30
CA GLY A 367 3.07 -8.04 0.74
C GLY A 367 1.62 -7.86 0.28
N PRO A 368 0.73 -7.52 1.22
CA PRO A 368 -0.72 -7.44 0.99
C PRO A 368 -1.22 -6.07 0.55
N ILE A 369 -0.36 -5.13 0.11
CA ILE A 369 -0.77 -3.74 -0.14
C ILE A 369 -1.31 -3.46 -1.55
N ARG A 370 -1.37 -4.44 -2.43
CA ARG A 370 -2.02 -4.27 -3.74
C ARG A 370 -3.52 -4.02 -3.55
N LYS A 371 -4.15 -4.86 -2.72
CA LYS A 371 -5.54 -4.76 -2.30
C LYS A 371 -5.64 -5.24 -0.85
N THR A 372 -6.06 -4.34 0.03
CA THR A 372 -6.21 -4.71 1.45
C THR A 372 -7.48 -5.54 1.66
N MET A 373 -7.44 -6.47 2.60
CA MET A 373 -8.62 -7.19 3.11
C MET A 373 -9.15 -6.57 4.42
N LEU A 374 -8.42 -5.60 4.97
CA LEU A 374 -8.81 -4.90 6.19
C LEU A 374 -9.73 -3.73 5.87
N ARG A 375 -10.55 -3.36 6.84
CA ARG A 375 -11.47 -2.22 6.78
C ARG A 375 -11.12 -1.18 7.84
N GLY A 376 -11.32 0.08 7.48
CA GLY A 376 -10.99 1.24 8.30
C GLY A 376 -9.54 1.67 8.17
N ILE A 377 -9.32 2.96 7.99
CA ILE A 377 -8.00 3.54 7.69
C ILE A 377 -6.93 3.20 8.73
N ALA A 378 -7.29 3.07 10.01
CA ALA A 378 -6.35 2.73 11.09
C ALA A 378 -5.73 1.33 10.88
N ARG A 379 -6.56 0.31 10.59
CA ARG A 379 -6.07 -1.06 10.34
C ARG A 379 -5.28 -1.15 9.05
N VAL A 380 -5.73 -0.45 8.00
CA VAL A 380 -5.01 -0.41 6.71
C VAL A 380 -3.65 0.29 6.88
N ARG A 381 -3.57 1.37 7.67
CA ARG A 381 -2.31 2.03 8.05
C ARG A 381 -1.36 1.07 8.74
N ALA A 382 -1.83 0.36 9.76
CA ALA A 382 -1.01 -0.60 10.48
C ALA A 382 -0.51 -1.74 9.58
N GLN A 383 -1.36 -2.27 8.68
CA GLN A 383 -0.96 -3.26 7.68
C GLN A 383 0.11 -2.72 6.73
N PHE A 384 -0.06 -1.48 6.25
CA PHE A 384 0.90 -0.82 5.38
C PHE A 384 2.26 -0.64 6.08
N THR A 385 2.24 -0.14 7.32
CA THR A 385 3.45 0.04 8.14
C THR A 385 4.15 -1.29 8.42
N LEU A 386 3.41 -2.35 8.80
CA LEU A 386 3.98 -3.69 8.97
C LEU A 386 4.57 -4.24 7.67
N THR A 387 3.97 -3.91 6.53
CA THR A 387 4.52 -4.32 5.22
C THR A 387 5.83 -3.60 4.93
N MET A 388 5.96 -2.31 5.24
CA MET A 388 7.22 -1.59 5.10
C MET A 388 8.28 -2.11 6.08
N ALA A 389 7.90 -2.43 7.32
CA ALA A 389 8.79 -3.09 8.28
C ALA A 389 9.26 -4.47 7.79
N ALA A 390 8.36 -5.27 7.22
CA ALA A 390 8.70 -6.58 6.64
C ALA A 390 9.62 -6.44 5.41
N TYR A 391 9.43 -5.42 4.57
CA TYR A 391 10.35 -5.09 3.48
C TYR A 391 11.75 -4.77 4.01
N ASN A 392 11.86 -3.95 5.04
CA ASN A 392 13.13 -3.66 5.71
C ASN A 392 13.79 -4.94 6.22
N LEU A 393 13.04 -5.79 6.91
CA LEU A 393 13.53 -7.07 7.43
C LEU A 393 14.00 -8.02 6.32
N ALA A 394 13.30 -8.06 5.18
CA ALA A 394 13.69 -8.89 4.03
C ALA A 394 15.05 -8.50 3.42
N LYS A 395 15.49 -7.25 3.58
CA LYS A 395 16.80 -6.76 3.12
C LYS A 395 17.95 -7.15 4.06
N LEU A 396 17.68 -7.29 5.35
CA LEU A 396 18.71 -7.49 6.37
C LEU A 396 19.62 -8.71 6.14
N PRO A 397 19.13 -9.90 5.74
CA PRO A 397 19.99 -11.06 5.53
C PRO A 397 21.14 -10.80 4.55
N ASN A 398 20.91 -10.01 3.51
CA ASN A 398 21.92 -9.66 2.51
C ASN A 398 22.86 -8.57 3.02
N LEU A 399 22.33 -7.52 3.66
CA LEU A 399 23.13 -6.40 4.18
C LEU A 399 24.00 -6.79 5.37
N LEU A 400 23.56 -7.73 6.19
CA LEU A 400 24.34 -8.27 7.32
C LEU A 400 25.28 -9.43 6.90
N ALA A 401 25.30 -9.83 5.63
CA ALA A 401 26.24 -10.82 5.10
C ALA A 401 27.43 -10.17 4.39
N ALA A 402 27.29 -8.90 4.01
CA ALA A 402 28.34 -8.08 3.44
C ALA A 402 29.19 -7.45 4.54
#